data_d87e729ae40b74784e9fc10c19be6337
#
_entry.id   d87e729ae40b74784e9fc10c19be6337
#
_cell.length_a   1.000
_cell.length_b   1.000
_cell.length_c   1.000
_cell.angle_alpha   90.00
_cell.angle_beta   90.00
_cell.angle_gamma   90.00
#
_symmetry.space_group_name_H-M   'P 1'
#
loop_
_entity.id
_entity.type
_entity.pdbx_description
1 polymer ?
#
loop_
_entity_poly.entity_id
_entity_poly.type
_entity_poly.pdbx_seq_one_letter_code
_entity_poly.pdbx_strand_id
1 'polypeptide(L)'
;NIRQEIVKTNDAQKYGELMKQLKERDGSVLIFVKTKFGAERLAAKLNKENQSADAIHGDLRQAKRERVIANFRKMKSRILVATDIAARGLDIPHIESVINYDLPQCPEDYIHRIGRTARAGASGIAVNLLTPKDASQWKAIYKLMHPSANADTKPAVGEDCPIDLTPLNAGQSLPKSKAKAKGKNPFKPYAPDKKAKSRTKFGPKGKAAVAKAANGNRRTVKLRKKAA
;
A
#
# COMPACT_ATOMS: atom_id res chain seq x y z
N ASN A 1 6.52 -19.20 -8.67
CA ASN A 1 5.84 -19.81 -7.48
C ASN A 1 5.03 -18.76 -6.71
N ILE A 2 3.89 -18.31 -7.31
CA ILE A 2 2.96 -17.38 -6.67
C ILE A 2 1.73 -18.16 -6.20
N ARG A 3 1.52 -18.19 -4.88
CA ARG A 3 0.28 -18.72 -4.30
C ARG A 3 -0.80 -17.65 -4.39
N GLN A 4 -1.91 -17.95 -5.03
CA GLN A 4 -3.04 -17.05 -5.16
C GLN A 4 -4.12 -17.41 -4.14
N GLU A 5 -4.64 -16.42 -3.44
CA GLU A 5 -5.69 -16.55 -2.45
C GLU A 5 -6.85 -15.63 -2.82
N ILE A 6 -8.07 -16.12 -2.65
CA ILE A 6 -9.28 -15.37 -2.94
C ILE A 6 -10.09 -15.23 -1.68
N VAL A 7 -10.41 -13.99 -1.32
CA VAL A 7 -11.22 -13.63 -0.17
C VAL A 7 -12.50 -12.98 -0.67
N LYS A 8 -13.62 -13.70 -0.56
CA LYS A 8 -14.93 -13.15 -0.87
C LYS A 8 -15.36 -12.21 0.25
N THR A 9 -15.81 -11.02 -0.12
CA THR A 9 -16.21 -10.00 0.84
C THR A 9 -17.26 -9.08 0.25
N ASN A 10 -17.70 -8.08 0.99
CA ASN A 10 -18.53 -6.98 0.50
C ASN A 10 -17.85 -5.63 0.80
N ASP A 11 -18.40 -4.55 0.22
CA ASP A 11 -17.81 -3.22 0.36
C ASP A 11 -17.66 -2.78 1.82
N ALA A 12 -18.60 -3.15 2.70
CA ALA A 12 -18.56 -2.79 4.11
C ALA A 12 -17.48 -3.55 4.91
N GLN A 13 -17.25 -4.81 4.56
CA GLN A 13 -16.32 -5.70 5.25
C GLN A 13 -14.91 -5.70 4.64
N LYS A 14 -14.75 -5.19 3.44
CA LYS A 14 -13.51 -5.23 2.64
C LYS A 14 -12.29 -4.73 3.41
N TYR A 15 -12.45 -3.66 4.18
CA TYR A 15 -11.37 -3.14 5.02
C TYR A 15 -11.05 -4.06 6.21
N GLY A 16 -12.06 -4.64 6.84
CA GLY A 16 -11.88 -5.60 7.94
C GLY A 16 -11.12 -6.85 7.46
N GLU A 17 -11.44 -7.34 6.27
CA GLU A 17 -10.72 -8.47 5.66
C GLU A 17 -9.28 -8.09 5.34
N LEU A 18 -9.03 -6.87 4.81
CA LEU A 18 -7.67 -6.38 4.62
C LEU A 18 -6.87 -6.41 5.93
N MET A 19 -7.45 -5.92 7.02
CA MET A 19 -6.77 -5.92 8.33
C MET A 19 -6.46 -7.32 8.84
N LYS A 20 -7.33 -8.31 8.60
CA LYS A 20 -7.05 -9.72 8.91
C LYS A 20 -5.86 -10.22 8.09
N GLN A 21 -5.88 -9.97 6.78
CA GLN A 21 -4.80 -10.37 5.89
C GLN A 21 -3.44 -9.75 6.29
N LEU A 22 -3.44 -8.51 6.75
CA LEU A 22 -2.23 -7.82 7.22
C LEU A 22 -1.71 -8.36 8.56
N LYS A 23 -2.59 -8.86 9.43
CA LYS A 23 -2.21 -9.49 10.70
C LYS A 23 -1.61 -10.89 10.52
N GLU A 24 -2.04 -11.61 9.49
CA GLU A 24 -1.56 -12.96 9.18
C GLU A 24 -0.18 -12.96 8.49
N ARG A 25 0.32 -11.79 8.08
CA ARG A 25 1.54 -11.61 7.29
C ARG A 25 2.46 -10.58 7.95
N ASP A 26 3.71 -10.97 8.19
CA ASP A 26 4.70 -10.09 8.86
C ASP A 26 5.59 -9.32 7.89
N GLY A 27 5.69 -9.76 6.65
CA GLY A 27 6.60 -9.21 5.65
C GLY A 27 6.11 -7.97 4.92
N SER A 28 6.82 -7.60 3.88
CA SER A 28 6.48 -6.47 3.00
C SER A 28 5.23 -6.73 2.18
N VAL A 29 4.31 -5.77 2.15
CA VAL A 29 3.03 -5.89 1.47
C VAL A 29 2.82 -4.75 0.48
N LEU A 30 2.48 -5.10 -0.77
CA LEU A 30 2.05 -4.15 -1.78
C LEU A 30 0.54 -4.27 -1.98
N ILE A 31 -0.19 -3.19 -1.74
CA ILE A 31 -1.64 -3.14 -1.89
C ILE A 31 -2.00 -2.35 -3.14
N PHE A 32 -2.77 -2.96 -4.03
CA PHE A 32 -3.27 -2.29 -5.21
C PHE A 32 -4.68 -1.74 -5.01
N VAL A 33 -4.85 -0.47 -5.36
CA VAL A 33 -6.12 0.25 -5.36
C VAL A 33 -6.37 0.94 -6.70
N LYS A 34 -7.64 1.17 -7.02
CA LYS A 34 -8.04 1.70 -8.32
C LYS A 34 -7.68 3.18 -8.51
N THR A 35 -7.69 4.00 -7.46
CA THR A 35 -7.57 5.45 -7.59
C THR A 35 -6.47 6.03 -6.70
N LYS A 36 -5.90 7.17 -7.13
CA LYS A 36 -4.91 7.93 -6.35
C LYS A 36 -5.44 8.37 -4.98
N PHE A 37 -6.68 8.87 -4.92
CA PHE A 37 -7.33 9.24 -3.66
C PHE A 37 -7.59 8.03 -2.76
N GLY A 38 -7.92 6.88 -3.37
CA GLY A 38 -8.02 5.60 -2.67
C GLY A 38 -6.70 5.20 -2.02
N ALA A 39 -5.57 5.39 -2.72
CA ALA A 39 -4.24 5.09 -2.19
C ALA A 39 -3.90 5.95 -0.97
N GLU A 40 -4.07 7.26 -1.06
CA GLU A 40 -3.79 8.16 0.07
C GLU A 40 -4.71 7.90 1.25
N ARG A 41 -6.02 7.75 1.00
CA ARG A 41 -7.03 7.49 2.04
C ARG A 41 -6.77 6.17 2.76
N LEU A 42 -6.44 5.12 2.01
CA LEU A 42 -6.18 3.80 2.59
C LEU A 42 -4.89 3.81 3.41
N ALA A 43 -3.80 4.39 2.91
CA ALA A 43 -2.55 4.52 3.65
C ALA A 43 -2.73 5.36 4.92
N ALA A 44 -3.46 6.48 4.86
CA ALA A 44 -3.77 7.29 6.03
C ALA A 44 -4.60 6.52 7.07
N LYS A 45 -5.56 5.69 6.63
CA LYS A 45 -6.37 4.86 7.51
C LYS A 45 -5.54 3.77 8.19
N LEU A 46 -4.67 3.10 7.44
CA LEU A 46 -3.75 2.09 7.96
C LEU A 46 -2.80 2.68 9.01
N ASN A 47 -2.24 3.87 8.77
CA ASN A 47 -1.37 4.54 9.72
C ASN A 47 -2.08 4.91 11.03
N LYS A 48 -3.38 5.25 10.99
CA LYS A 48 -4.18 5.48 12.22
C LYS A 48 -4.33 4.22 13.06
N GLU A 49 -4.25 3.05 12.45
CA GLU A 49 -4.30 1.75 13.12
C GLU A 49 -2.89 1.16 13.37
N ASN A 50 -1.88 2.02 13.47
CA ASN A 50 -0.49 1.66 13.74
C ASN A 50 0.14 0.72 12.69
N GLN A 51 -0.41 0.67 11.48
CA GLN A 51 0.22 0.02 10.35
C GLN A 51 1.13 1.03 9.64
N SER A 52 2.41 0.68 9.45
CA SER A 52 3.35 1.54 8.75
C SER A 52 3.10 1.46 7.24
N ALA A 53 2.36 2.44 6.69
CA ALA A 53 1.93 2.45 5.30
C ALA A 53 2.28 3.76 4.59
N ASP A 54 2.79 3.66 3.37
CA ASP A 54 2.99 4.79 2.46
C ASP A 54 2.14 4.62 1.20
N ALA A 55 1.71 5.74 0.60
CA ALA A 55 0.98 5.75 -0.68
C ALA A 55 1.89 6.13 -1.83
N ILE A 56 1.71 5.47 -3.00
CA ILE A 56 2.39 5.83 -4.25
C ILE A 56 1.41 5.88 -5.42
N HIS A 57 1.35 7.03 -6.09
CA HIS A 57 0.47 7.27 -7.24
C HIS A 57 1.07 8.31 -8.19
N GLY A 58 0.47 8.49 -9.37
CA GLY A 58 1.03 9.32 -10.44
C GLY A 58 1.23 10.80 -10.10
N ASP A 59 0.42 11.35 -9.19
CA ASP A 59 0.49 12.79 -8.82
C ASP A 59 1.59 13.10 -7.81
N LEU A 60 2.33 12.10 -7.32
CA LEU A 60 3.44 12.36 -6.41
C LEU A 60 4.61 13.02 -7.16
N ARG A 61 5.15 14.10 -6.61
CA ARG A 61 6.40 14.69 -7.07
C ARG A 61 7.53 13.66 -6.98
N GLN A 62 8.46 13.68 -7.92
CA GLN A 62 9.52 12.68 -8.04
C GLN A 62 10.29 12.49 -6.71
N ALA A 63 10.68 13.56 -6.05
CA ALA A 63 11.40 13.48 -4.77
C ALA A 63 10.59 12.75 -3.66
N LYS A 64 9.25 12.96 -3.61
CA LYS A 64 8.38 12.24 -2.66
C LYS A 64 8.28 10.77 -3.04
N ARG A 65 8.18 10.46 -4.34
CA ARG A 65 8.15 9.08 -4.85
C ARG A 65 9.41 8.31 -4.48
N GLU A 66 10.58 8.88 -4.70
CA GLU A 66 11.87 8.29 -4.33
C GLU A 66 12.00 8.04 -2.83
N ARG A 67 11.54 9.01 -2.02
CA ARG A 67 11.52 8.87 -0.56
C ARG A 67 10.63 7.72 -0.10
N VAL A 68 9.42 7.58 -0.67
CA VAL A 68 8.48 6.49 -0.38
C VAL A 68 9.13 5.14 -0.72
N ILE A 69 9.71 5.02 -1.91
CA ILE A 69 10.39 3.80 -2.34
C ILE A 69 11.58 3.47 -1.42
N ALA A 70 12.38 4.48 -1.06
CA ALA A 70 13.50 4.29 -0.14
C ALA A 70 13.06 3.86 1.26
N ASN A 71 11.94 4.40 1.77
CA ASN A 71 11.36 3.99 3.05
C ASN A 71 10.89 2.53 2.99
N PHE A 72 10.20 2.15 1.93
CA PHE A 72 9.72 0.77 1.75
C PHE A 72 10.89 -0.22 1.61
N ARG A 73 11.89 0.08 0.81
CA ARG A 73 13.13 -0.73 0.69
C ARG A 73 13.85 -0.94 2.03
N LYS A 74 13.86 0.07 2.87
CA LYS A 74 14.48 0.04 4.22
C LYS A 74 13.54 -0.53 5.29
N MET A 75 12.37 -1.05 4.92
CA MET A 75 11.34 -1.53 5.84
C MET A 75 10.91 -0.50 6.90
N LYS A 76 11.07 0.79 6.62
CA LYS A 76 10.52 1.88 7.45
C LYS A 76 9.01 1.95 7.31
N SER A 77 8.50 1.71 6.12
CA SER A 77 7.10 1.41 5.85
C SER A 77 7.00 -0.03 5.35
N ARG A 78 6.21 -0.83 6.04
CA ARG A 78 5.97 -2.23 5.69
C ARG A 78 4.99 -2.38 4.54
N ILE A 79 4.05 -1.45 4.44
CA ILE A 79 2.94 -1.49 3.50
C ILE A 79 3.09 -0.36 2.49
N LEU A 80 3.00 -0.70 1.20
CA LEU A 80 2.95 0.25 0.12
C LEU A 80 1.59 0.16 -0.57
N VAL A 81 0.82 1.25 -0.57
CA VAL A 81 -0.47 1.33 -1.27
C VAL A 81 -0.26 2.02 -2.60
N ALA A 82 -0.52 1.32 -3.71
CA ALA A 82 -0.17 1.77 -5.06
C ALA A 82 -1.35 1.75 -6.03
N THR A 83 -1.29 2.63 -7.03
CA THR A 83 -2.08 2.50 -8.27
C THR A 83 -1.25 1.81 -9.35
N ASP A 84 -1.90 1.19 -10.35
CA ASP A 84 -1.21 0.48 -11.43
C ASP A 84 -0.16 1.32 -12.14
N ILE A 85 -0.51 2.55 -12.51
CA ILE A 85 0.40 3.47 -13.20
C ILE A 85 1.66 3.72 -12.38
N ALA A 86 1.51 3.89 -11.08
CA ALA A 86 2.64 4.16 -10.21
C ALA A 86 3.49 2.94 -9.90
N ALA A 87 2.88 1.77 -9.89
CA ALA A 87 3.55 0.50 -9.64
C ALA A 87 4.35 -0.01 -10.86
N ARG A 88 4.00 0.43 -12.07
CA ARG A 88 4.77 0.10 -13.27
C ARG A 88 6.17 0.71 -13.19
N GLY A 89 7.18 -0.08 -13.48
CA GLY A 89 8.58 0.35 -13.42
C GLY A 89 9.14 0.52 -12.00
N LEU A 90 8.40 0.16 -10.96
CA LEU A 90 8.97 0.08 -9.62
C LEU A 90 9.91 -1.13 -9.53
N ASP A 91 11.19 -0.84 -9.42
CA ASP A 91 12.18 -1.82 -9.00
C ASP A 91 12.20 -1.89 -7.48
N ILE A 92 11.31 -2.72 -6.92
CA ILE A 92 11.26 -2.98 -5.49
C ILE A 92 11.60 -4.46 -5.30
N PRO A 93 12.76 -4.76 -4.73
CA PRO A 93 13.11 -6.12 -4.34
C PRO A 93 12.26 -6.54 -3.13
N HIS A 94 11.96 -7.85 -3.05
CA HIS A 94 11.40 -8.50 -1.87
C HIS A 94 9.99 -8.05 -1.43
N ILE A 95 9.04 -7.97 -2.37
CA ILE A 95 7.62 -7.91 -2.00
C ILE A 95 7.17 -9.34 -1.71
N GLU A 96 6.86 -9.63 -0.45
CA GLU A 96 6.44 -10.96 -0.02
C GLU A 96 4.97 -11.21 -0.37
N SER A 97 4.13 -10.18 -0.24
CA SER A 97 2.71 -10.31 -0.51
C SER A 97 2.17 -9.16 -1.35
N VAL A 98 1.35 -9.51 -2.33
CA VAL A 98 0.56 -8.56 -3.12
C VAL A 98 -0.90 -8.71 -2.71
N ILE A 99 -1.58 -7.62 -2.39
CA ILE A 99 -3.02 -7.61 -2.09
C ILE A 99 -3.74 -6.76 -3.13
N ASN A 100 -4.57 -7.38 -3.94
CA ASN A 100 -5.50 -6.68 -4.81
C ASN A 100 -6.71 -6.24 -3.98
N TYR A 101 -6.62 -5.06 -3.37
CA TYR A 101 -7.75 -4.45 -2.68
C TYR A 101 -8.86 -4.11 -3.67
N ASP A 102 -8.50 -3.57 -4.83
CA ASP A 102 -9.37 -3.41 -5.99
C ASP A 102 -8.80 -4.17 -7.18
N LEU A 103 -9.64 -4.87 -7.95
CA LEU A 103 -9.22 -5.52 -9.17
C LEU A 103 -8.77 -4.49 -10.23
N PRO A 104 -7.82 -4.84 -11.09
CA PRO A 104 -7.40 -4.00 -12.20
C PRO A 104 -8.50 -3.90 -13.25
N GLN A 105 -8.54 -2.80 -13.99
CA GLN A 105 -9.51 -2.63 -15.07
C GLN A 105 -9.23 -3.55 -16.27
N CYS A 106 -7.95 -3.77 -16.59
CA CYS A 106 -7.50 -4.66 -17.66
C CYS A 106 -6.99 -5.98 -17.04
N PRO A 107 -7.43 -7.15 -17.55
CA PRO A 107 -6.98 -8.45 -17.04
C PRO A 107 -5.46 -8.63 -17.07
N GLU A 108 -4.78 -8.07 -18.08
CA GLU A 108 -3.33 -8.14 -18.24
C GLU A 108 -2.58 -7.47 -17.08
N ASP A 109 -3.14 -6.39 -16.52
CA ASP A 109 -2.56 -5.71 -15.37
C ASP A 109 -2.53 -6.60 -14.13
N TYR A 110 -3.43 -7.58 -14.04
CA TYR A 110 -3.41 -8.56 -12.96
C TYR A 110 -2.10 -9.36 -12.94
N ILE A 111 -1.66 -9.84 -14.09
CA ILE A 111 -0.39 -10.58 -14.21
C ILE A 111 0.78 -9.68 -13.82
N HIS A 112 0.76 -8.40 -14.23
CA HIS A 112 1.80 -7.44 -13.86
C HIS A 112 1.81 -7.13 -12.36
N ARG A 113 0.65 -7.14 -11.69
CA ARG A 113 0.55 -6.93 -10.25
C ARG A 113 1.10 -8.11 -9.46
N ILE A 114 0.64 -9.32 -9.76
CA ILE A 114 1.11 -10.51 -9.04
C ILE A 114 2.60 -10.77 -9.30
N GLY A 115 3.11 -10.42 -10.49
CA GLY A 115 4.55 -10.47 -10.81
C GLY A 115 5.41 -9.45 -10.04
N ARG A 116 4.86 -8.70 -9.08
CA ARG A 116 5.63 -7.88 -8.13
C ARG A 116 6.15 -8.70 -6.96
N THR A 117 5.56 -9.83 -6.68
CA THR A 117 6.07 -10.81 -5.70
C THR A 117 6.77 -11.99 -6.39
N ALA A 118 7.33 -12.91 -5.63
CA ALA A 118 8.00 -14.14 -6.10
C ALA A 118 9.18 -13.86 -7.07
N ARG A 119 9.91 -12.78 -6.89
CA ARG A 119 11.07 -12.45 -7.70
C ARG A 119 12.33 -13.17 -7.21
N ALA A 120 13.29 -13.35 -8.11
CA ALA A 120 14.58 -14.00 -7.82
C ALA A 120 14.46 -15.41 -7.18
N GLY A 121 13.45 -16.19 -7.59
CA GLY A 121 13.26 -17.57 -7.10
C GLY A 121 12.56 -17.68 -5.74
N ALA A 122 12.20 -16.58 -5.12
CA ALA A 122 11.41 -16.58 -3.89
C ALA A 122 9.95 -17.01 -4.15
N SER A 123 9.28 -17.55 -3.14
CA SER A 123 7.83 -17.75 -3.16
C SER A 123 7.10 -16.46 -2.77
N GLY A 124 5.93 -16.22 -3.34
CA GLY A 124 5.11 -15.04 -3.05
C GLY A 124 3.64 -15.37 -2.91
N ILE A 125 2.89 -14.47 -2.27
CA ILE A 125 1.46 -14.62 -2.06
C ILE A 125 0.73 -13.47 -2.74
N ALA A 126 -0.31 -13.78 -3.50
CA ALA A 126 -1.23 -12.82 -4.09
C ALA A 126 -2.63 -13.01 -3.51
N VAL A 127 -3.16 -12.01 -2.82
CA VAL A 127 -4.50 -12.04 -2.22
C VAL A 127 -5.44 -11.15 -3.01
N ASN A 128 -6.62 -11.65 -3.32
CA ASN A 128 -7.66 -10.94 -4.07
C ASN A 128 -8.88 -10.74 -3.18
N LEU A 129 -9.24 -9.48 -2.88
CA LEU A 129 -10.45 -9.16 -2.13
C LEU A 129 -11.58 -8.91 -3.13
N LEU A 130 -12.44 -9.91 -3.32
CA LEU A 130 -13.49 -9.87 -4.32
C LEU A 130 -14.85 -9.54 -3.71
N THR A 131 -15.49 -8.53 -4.27
CA THR A 131 -16.90 -8.20 -4.00
C THR A 131 -17.81 -8.73 -5.11
N PRO A 132 -19.15 -8.84 -4.90
CA PRO A 132 -20.07 -9.24 -5.96
C PRO A 132 -19.98 -8.37 -7.23
N LYS A 133 -19.56 -7.10 -7.09
CA LYS A 133 -19.37 -6.18 -8.23
C LYS A 133 -18.18 -6.55 -9.10
N ASP A 134 -17.21 -7.27 -8.56
CA ASP A 134 -15.97 -7.65 -9.24
C ASP A 134 -16.11 -8.92 -10.07
N ALA A 135 -17.29 -9.57 -10.08
CA ALA A 135 -17.54 -10.87 -10.71
C ALA A 135 -17.15 -10.90 -12.20
N SER A 136 -17.58 -9.88 -12.96
CA SER A 136 -17.27 -9.81 -14.41
C SER A 136 -15.78 -9.61 -14.70
N GLN A 137 -15.12 -8.76 -13.92
CA GLN A 137 -13.68 -8.52 -14.03
C GLN A 137 -12.88 -9.76 -13.65
N TRP A 138 -13.27 -10.42 -12.55
CA TRP A 138 -12.62 -11.65 -12.13
C TRP A 138 -12.78 -12.77 -13.17
N LYS A 139 -13.97 -12.92 -13.78
CA LYS A 139 -14.16 -13.87 -14.86
C LYS A 139 -13.22 -13.62 -16.06
N ALA A 140 -13.00 -12.36 -16.43
CA ALA A 140 -12.08 -12.01 -17.51
C ALA A 140 -10.62 -12.32 -17.13
N ILE A 141 -10.19 -12.02 -15.90
CA ILE A 141 -8.87 -12.36 -15.39
C ILE A 141 -8.66 -13.87 -15.36
N TYR A 142 -9.65 -14.62 -14.84
CA TYR A 142 -9.58 -16.08 -14.77
C TYR A 142 -9.43 -16.71 -16.17
N LYS A 143 -10.21 -16.24 -17.15
CA LYS A 143 -10.09 -16.70 -18.55
C LYS A 143 -8.71 -16.43 -19.15
N LEU A 144 -8.10 -15.30 -18.81
CA LEU A 144 -6.75 -14.96 -19.28
C LEU A 144 -5.70 -15.90 -18.68
N MET A 145 -5.85 -16.26 -17.39
CA MET A 145 -4.91 -17.15 -16.71
C MET A 145 -5.06 -18.62 -17.12
N HIS A 146 -6.27 -19.01 -17.54
CA HIS A 146 -6.61 -20.38 -17.89
C HIS A 146 -7.17 -20.49 -19.32
N PRO A 147 -6.36 -20.24 -20.36
CA PRO A 147 -6.84 -20.22 -21.76
C PRO A 147 -7.36 -21.58 -22.23
N SER A 148 -6.94 -22.68 -21.60
CA SER A 148 -7.38 -24.04 -21.93
C SER A 148 -8.66 -24.49 -21.20
N ALA A 149 -9.17 -23.72 -20.25
CA ALA A 149 -10.40 -24.03 -19.56
C ALA A 149 -11.59 -23.66 -20.47
N ASN A 150 -12.08 -24.60 -21.26
CA ASN A 150 -13.33 -24.48 -21.99
C ASN A 150 -14.47 -24.15 -21.02
N ALA A 151 -15.40 -23.29 -21.43
CA ALA A 151 -16.49 -22.75 -20.64
C ALA A 151 -17.43 -23.83 -20.00
N ASP A 152 -17.27 -25.09 -20.37
CA ASP A 152 -18.17 -26.20 -19.99
C ASP A 152 -17.57 -27.20 -18.98
N THR A 153 -16.32 -27.05 -18.59
CA THR A 153 -15.74 -27.94 -17.59
C THR A 153 -15.92 -27.35 -16.20
N LYS A 154 -16.86 -27.90 -15.42
CA LYS A 154 -16.90 -27.66 -13.96
C LYS A 154 -15.54 -28.04 -13.39
N PRO A 155 -14.78 -27.10 -12.79
CA PRO A 155 -13.50 -27.44 -12.20
C PRO A 155 -13.69 -28.38 -11.03
N ALA A 156 -12.76 -29.33 -10.91
CA ALA A 156 -12.70 -30.27 -9.80
C ALA A 156 -12.58 -29.50 -8.47
N VAL A 157 -13.25 -30.03 -7.46
CA VAL A 157 -13.23 -29.51 -6.09
C VAL A 157 -11.79 -29.51 -5.58
N GLY A 158 -11.15 -28.35 -5.49
CA GLY A 158 -9.79 -28.21 -4.95
C GLY A 158 -8.88 -27.22 -5.65
N GLU A 159 -9.13 -26.85 -6.90
CA GLU A 159 -8.37 -25.85 -7.64
C GLU A 159 -9.28 -24.67 -7.96
N ASP A 160 -8.83 -23.46 -7.70
CA ASP A 160 -9.50 -22.14 -7.82
C ASP A 160 -10.62 -22.06 -8.87
N CYS A 161 -11.79 -22.53 -8.47
CA CYS A 161 -13.02 -22.54 -9.23
C CYS A 161 -13.48 -21.12 -9.58
N PRO A 162 -14.15 -20.88 -10.73
CA PRO A 162 -14.88 -19.63 -10.96
C PRO A 162 -15.84 -19.40 -9.81
N ILE A 163 -15.52 -18.41 -9.00
CA ILE A 163 -16.19 -18.20 -7.72
C ILE A 163 -17.57 -17.67 -8.02
N ASP A 164 -18.58 -18.36 -7.52
CA ASP A 164 -19.92 -17.80 -7.40
C ASP A 164 -19.86 -16.62 -6.41
N LEU A 165 -19.94 -15.40 -6.94
CA LEU A 165 -19.94 -14.17 -6.17
C LEU A 165 -21.36 -13.74 -5.82
N THR A 166 -22.33 -14.66 -5.77
CA THR A 166 -23.66 -14.36 -5.24
C THR A 166 -23.56 -13.79 -3.83
N PRO A 167 -24.37 -12.78 -3.47
CA PRO A 167 -24.29 -12.15 -2.15
C PRO A 167 -24.45 -13.20 -1.05
N LEU A 168 -23.49 -13.29 -0.16
CA LEU A 168 -23.60 -14.10 1.05
C LEU A 168 -24.72 -13.49 1.91
N ASN A 169 -25.78 -14.27 2.16
CA ASN A 169 -26.79 -13.90 3.15
C ASN A 169 -26.13 -13.70 4.51
N ALA A 170 -26.56 -12.67 5.24
CA ALA A 170 -26.00 -12.22 6.51
C ALA A 170 -26.14 -13.25 7.65
N GLY A 171 -25.65 -14.46 7.47
CA GLY A 171 -25.72 -15.56 8.45
C GLY A 171 -24.76 -16.71 8.21
N GLN A 172 -24.03 -16.72 7.10
CA GLN A 172 -23.07 -17.81 6.84
C GLN A 172 -21.67 -17.41 7.30
N SER A 173 -21.20 -18.09 8.34
CA SER A 173 -19.81 -18.00 8.80
C SER A 173 -18.87 -18.59 7.74
N LEU A 174 -17.85 -17.81 7.34
CA LEU A 174 -16.79 -18.24 6.43
C LEU A 174 -16.09 -19.49 6.96
N PRO A 175 -15.74 -20.46 6.12
CA PRO A 175 -14.96 -21.62 6.53
C PRO A 175 -13.59 -21.16 7.03
N LYS A 176 -13.21 -21.59 8.23
CA LYS A 176 -11.91 -21.29 8.84
C LYS A 176 -10.83 -21.97 8.00
N SER A 177 -9.96 -21.19 7.35
CA SER A 177 -8.78 -21.70 6.67
C SER A 177 -7.85 -22.33 7.71
N LYS A 178 -7.55 -23.63 7.56
CA LYS A 178 -6.55 -24.33 8.39
C LYS A 178 -5.16 -23.91 7.95
N ALA A 179 -4.62 -22.89 8.58
CA ALA A 179 -3.22 -22.50 8.43
C ALA A 179 -2.33 -23.52 9.18
N LYS A 180 -1.63 -24.40 8.47
CA LYS A 180 -0.48 -25.14 8.96
C LYS A 180 0.67 -24.96 7.98
N ALA A 181 1.54 -24.00 8.27
CA ALA A 181 2.94 -24.10 7.86
C ALA A 181 3.80 -23.24 8.79
N LYS A 182 4.45 -23.88 9.77
CA LYS A 182 5.56 -23.30 10.52
C LYS A 182 6.78 -23.26 9.60
N GLY A 183 6.91 -22.21 8.79
CA GLY A 183 8.16 -21.83 8.13
C GLY A 183 8.91 -20.89 9.05
N LYS A 184 10.15 -21.21 9.41
CA LYS A 184 11.03 -20.31 10.17
C LYS A 184 11.24 -19.04 9.34
N ASN A 185 10.68 -17.92 9.80
CA ASN A 185 10.87 -16.62 9.18
C ASN A 185 12.31 -16.14 9.46
N PRO A 186 13.14 -15.86 8.45
CA PRO A 186 14.51 -15.37 8.65
C PRO A 186 14.56 -13.90 9.08
N PHE A 187 13.43 -13.21 9.09
CA PHE A 187 13.36 -11.81 9.48
C PHE A 187 12.92 -11.66 10.93
N LYS A 188 13.80 -11.12 11.77
CA LYS A 188 13.44 -10.70 13.13
C LYS A 188 12.42 -9.56 13.04
N PRO A 189 11.40 -9.52 13.92
CA PRO A 189 10.45 -8.40 13.97
C PRO A 189 11.20 -7.09 14.18
N TYR A 190 10.85 -6.06 13.42
CA TYR A 190 11.33 -4.70 13.61
C TYR A 190 10.84 -4.19 14.97
N ALA A 191 11.74 -4.11 15.94
CA ALA A 191 11.51 -3.39 17.18
C ALA A 191 11.87 -1.92 16.95
N PRO A 192 10.96 -0.96 17.16
CA PRO A 192 11.30 0.45 17.06
C PRO A 192 12.36 0.81 18.11
N ASP A 193 13.45 1.41 17.64
CA ASP A 193 14.58 1.83 18.45
C ASP A 193 14.15 2.82 19.54
N LYS A 194 14.11 2.37 20.79
CA LYS A 194 13.75 3.17 21.97
C LYS A 194 14.86 4.14 22.42
N LYS A 195 15.86 4.42 21.58
CA LYS A 195 16.99 5.31 21.92
C LYS A 195 17.00 6.58 21.06
N ALA A 196 16.01 7.45 21.27
CA ALA A 196 16.11 8.86 20.89
C ALA A 196 15.33 9.74 21.87
N LYS A 197 15.59 9.54 23.17
CA LYS A 197 15.25 10.51 24.22
C LYS A 197 16.46 10.64 25.12
N SER A 198 17.39 11.49 24.76
CA SER A 198 18.19 12.22 25.75
C SER A 198 18.98 13.33 25.07
N ARG A 199 18.87 14.49 25.69
CA ARG A 199 19.74 15.65 25.62
C ARG A 199 19.45 16.70 24.55
N THR A 200 18.57 17.64 24.92
CA THR A 200 18.97 19.05 25.02
C THR A 200 18.26 19.69 26.22
N LYS A 201 18.90 19.61 27.39
CA LYS A 201 18.70 20.57 28.45
C LYS A 201 19.45 21.84 28.05
N PHE A 202 18.76 22.85 27.59
CA PHE A 202 19.24 24.23 27.65
C PHE A 202 18.47 24.91 28.77
N GLY A 203 19.18 25.10 29.90
CA GLY A 203 18.72 25.89 31.01
C GLY A 203 18.94 27.39 30.74
N PRO A 204 18.16 28.25 31.39
CA PRO A 204 18.24 29.69 31.19
C PRO A 204 19.26 30.30 32.16
N LYS A 205 20.26 30.99 31.66
CA LYS A 205 21.07 31.96 32.41
C LYS A 205 21.55 33.08 31.51
N GLY A 206 21.29 34.32 31.94
CA GLY A 206 21.99 35.48 31.47
C GLY A 206 21.09 36.70 31.21
N LYS A 207 20.75 37.41 32.31
CA LYS A 207 20.27 38.81 32.31
C LYS A 207 21.44 39.76 31.98
N ALA A 208 21.06 40.97 31.52
CA ALA A 208 21.80 42.23 31.40
C ALA A 208 22.67 42.37 30.13
N ALA A 209 22.67 43.45 29.37
CA ALA A 209 22.58 44.87 29.75
C ALA A 209 22.17 45.77 28.56
N VAL A 210 21.58 46.83 28.89
CA VAL A 210 21.29 48.09 28.23
C VAL A 210 22.44 48.64 27.40
N ALA A 211 22.15 49.18 26.17
CA ALA A 211 22.72 50.42 25.67
C ALA A 211 21.88 51.00 24.56
N LYS A 212 21.44 52.23 24.78
CA LYS A 212 20.88 53.19 23.83
C LYS A 212 21.90 53.62 22.80
N ALA A 213 21.54 53.78 21.56
CA ALA A 213 22.01 54.87 20.73
C ALA A 213 21.03 55.14 19.57
N ALA A 214 20.69 56.37 19.47
CA ALA A 214 19.78 57.05 18.62
C ALA A 214 20.41 57.46 17.29
N ASN A 215 19.52 58.04 16.45
CA ASN A 215 19.78 58.89 15.26
C ASN A 215 20.02 58.10 13.95
N GLY A 216 19.19 58.16 12.96
CA GLY A 216 18.69 59.37 12.28
C GLY A 216 19.18 59.34 10.84
N ASN A 217 18.37 59.06 9.85
CA ASN A 217 18.32 60.00 8.72
C ASN A 217 17.20 59.65 7.73
N ARG A 218 16.28 60.56 7.61
CA ARG A 218 15.32 60.68 6.53
C ARG A 218 16.05 61.10 5.25
N ARG A 219 15.80 60.46 4.14
CA ARG A 219 15.90 61.06 2.82
C ARG A 219 14.79 60.56 1.91
N THR A 220 13.79 61.42 1.76
CA THR A 220 12.85 61.51 0.66
C THR A 220 13.56 61.83 -0.64
N VAL A 221 13.29 61.14 -1.73
CA VAL A 221 13.48 61.65 -3.08
C VAL A 221 12.27 61.31 -3.94
N LYS A 222 11.83 62.37 -4.55
CA LYS A 222 10.63 62.64 -5.35
C LYS A 222 10.49 61.81 -6.61
N LEU A 223 9.19 61.64 -6.95
CA LEU A 223 8.66 61.35 -8.28
C LEU A 223 9.29 62.18 -9.41
N ARG A 224 9.46 61.59 -10.58
CA ARG A 224 9.31 62.26 -11.87
C ARG A 224 8.57 61.39 -12.86
N LYS A 225 7.35 61.82 -13.23
CA LYS A 225 6.64 61.54 -14.47
C LYS A 225 7.34 62.18 -15.65
N LYS A 226 7.34 61.54 -16.83
CA LYS A 226 7.22 62.01 -18.21
C LYS A 226 7.08 60.79 -19.08
N ALA A 227 6.05 60.49 -19.76
CA ALA A 227 5.33 61.10 -20.92
C ALA A 227 6.24 61.28 -22.16
N ALA A 228 6.16 60.33 -23.05
CA ALA A 228 5.90 60.48 -24.50
C ALA A 228 5.78 59.04 -25.07
#